data_54f77877b41dfb232b39b68aa51ff1ee
#
_entry.id   54f77877b41dfb232b39b68aa51ff1ee
#
_cell.length_a   1.000
_cell.length_b   1.000
_cell.length_c   1.000
_cell.angle_alpha   90.00
_cell.angle_beta   90.00
_cell.angle_gamma   90.00
#
_symmetry.space_group_name_H-M   'P 1'
#
loop_
_entity.id
_entity.type
_entity.pdbx_description
1 polymer ?
#
loop_
_entity_poly.entity_id
_entity_poly.type
_entity_poly.pdbx_seq_one_letter_code
_entity_poly.pdbx_strand_id
1 'polypeptide(L)'
;MVLVGIALALVSCGREGSVREPVIATWVVGQALPPFDPQGPPDPVCWAIERLLSRGLVAEDSSGAIVPAAAQRWSISSDGRTYTFELRSDLAFADGTPCRSGAFREAIASGMNRLDHATYTWLLRSVVGSDKVRAGRPLPATIGIETPDDHTLVLRLSHPDSTLLRALAVPGASDPWRAGSGVGWRDGIGAYTITSSAPAGLTLARRASAAAGPDTLRVRFVASAARLRGLLRQGGPDLLWPLPPDLLDQPLPNGYASRSEPARPPRRLWLVMRTDVPPTTRVEARHALAYGLNRAELVGGLGASGVDLREWMKGGGPLDFPGHDPDAVRDWLERGHFGRSLHVVMSYSQDGAGRRVARTLQSGWAELALDVELRPLAQSAATAEALKASGPQITLAEAQAPIDASEAEIAPLVMPLRGPAVGGFRSGWRTREFDRWILPTATPRPLDPAWVEQRLMEEHAAIPIAELPWLWVERSGAHASCHPHFGPDPLRMGTAPRR
;
A
#
# COMPACT_ATOMS: atom_id res chain seq x y z
N MET A 1 35.41 -39.88 -74.29
CA MET A 1 35.73 -39.56 -72.90
C MET A 1 34.85 -38.35 -72.49
N VAL A 2 33.76 -38.62 -71.84
CA VAL A 2 32.81 -37.61 -71.37
C VAL A 2 32.96 -37.58 -69.85
N LEU A 3 33.41 -36.47 -69.32
CA LEU A 3 33.47 -36.21 -67.87
C LEU A 3 32.12 -35.67 -67.41
N VAL A 4 31.43 -36.45 -66.58
CA VAL A 4 30.22 -36.06 -65.89
C VAL A 4 30.63 -35.39 -64.55
N GLY A 5 30.45 -34.07 -64.42
CA GLY A 5 30.62 -33.34 -63.17
C GLY A 5 29.39 -33.46 -62.30
N ILE A 6 29.52 -34.06 -61.11
CA ILE A 6 28.50 -34.09 -60.09
C ILE A 6 28.62 -32.83 -59.27
N ALA A 7 27.64 -31.91 -59.39
CA ALA A 7 27.50 -30.75 -58.49
C ALA A 7 26.76 -31.21 -57.19
N LEU A 8 27.45 -31.26 -56.07
CA LEU A 8 26.85 -31.37 -54.75
C LEU A 8 26.23 -30.04 -54.34
N ALA A 9 24.92 -29.94 -54.36
CA ALA A 9 24.21 -28.83 -53.74
C ALA A 9 24.12 -29.05 -52.20
N LEU A 10 24.94 -28.31 -51.46
CA LEU A 10 24.80 -28.18 -50.01
C LEU A 10 23.57 -27.32 -49.69
N VAL A 11 22.44 -27.98 -49.39
CA VAL A 11 21.28 -27.26 -48.80
C VAL A 11 21.63 -27.00 -47.35
N SER A 12 22.08 -25.76 -47.11
CA SER A 12 22.20 -25.19 -45.75
C SER A 12 20.80 -24.92 -45.22
N CYS A 13 20.23 -25.82 -44.45
CA CYS A 13 19.06 -25.54 -43.61
C CYS A 13 19.50 -24.60 -42.47
N GLY A 14 19.65 -23.35 -42.74
CA GLY A 14 19.67 -22.30 -41.75
C GLY A 14 18.27 -22.17 -41.16
N ARG A 15 18.02 -22.75 -39.97
CA ARG A 15 16.95 -22.30 -39.13
C ARG A 15 17.25 -20.85 -38.78
N GLU A 16 16.69 -19.91 -39.52
CA GLU A 16 16.53 -18.52 -39.04
C GLU A 16 15.61 -18.60 -37.82
N GLY A 17 16.22 -18.64 -36.64
CA GLY A 17 15.50 -18.40 -35.40
C GLY A 17 14.89 -17.00 -35.56
N SER A 18 13.59 -16.90 -35.69
CA SER A 18 12.88 -15.62 -35.68
C SER A 18 13.30 -14.90 -34.41
N VAL A 19 14.12 -13.85 -34.54
CA VAL A 19 14.47 -12.98 -33.42
C VAL A 19 13.16 -12.31 -33.00
N ARG A 20 12.59 -12.78 -31.89
CA ARG A 20 11.38 -12.20 -31.33
C ARG A 20 11.67 -10.74 -31.01
N GLU A 21 10.90 -9.81 -31.59
CA GLU A 21 11.00 -8.40 -31.21
C GLU A 21 10.78 -8.21 -29.70
N PRO A 22 11.62 -7.41 -29.06
CA PRO A 22 11.49 -7.16 -27.62
C PRO A 22 10.17 -6.44 -27.31
N VAL A 23 9.44 -6.99 -26.35
CA VAL A 23 8.18 -6.41 -25.88
C VAL A 23 8.49 -5.27 -24.91
N ILE A 24 8.12 -4.04 -25.28
CA ILE A 24 8.30 -2.84 -24.46
C ILE A 24 6.92 -2.37 -23.98
N ALA A 25 6.74 -2.24 -22.68
CA ALA A 25 5.55 -1.66 -22.08
C ALA A 25 5.86 -0.35 -21.36
N THR A 26 4.89 0.55 -21.33
CA THR A 26 4.98 1.84 -20.62
C THR A 26 3.90 1.94 -19.57
N TRP A 27 4.32 1.97 -18.31
CA TRP A 27 3.48 2.28 -17.16
C TRP A 27 3.65 3.76 -16.80
N VAL A 28 2.59 4.53 -16.89
CA VAL A 28 2.55 5.91 -16.42
C VAL A 28 1.91 5.96 -15.05
N VAL A 29 2.62 6.54 -14.11
CA VAL A 29 2.18 6.75 -12.73
C VAL A 29 1.63 8.16 -12.60
N GLY A 30 0.35 8.29 -12.26
CA GLY A 30 -0.36 9.57 -12.20
C GLY A 30 -0.03 10.43 -10.97
N GLN A 31 1.17 10.27 -10.41
CA GLN A 31 1.69 11.05 -9.28
C GLN A 31 3.18 11.33 -9.44
N ALA A 32 3.73 12.18 -8.58
CA ALA A 32 5.18 12.37 -8.48
C ALA A 32 5.84 11.10 -7.93
N LEU A 33 7.13 10.91 -8.26
CA LEU A 33 7.92 9.83 -7.68
C LEU A 33 7.99 10.01 -6.16
N PRO A 34 7.45 9.09 -5.37
CA PRO A 34 7.67 9.09 -3.93
C PRO A 34 9.13 8.73 -3.62
N PRO A 35 9.66 9.13 -2.46
CA PRO A 35 10.93 8.59 -1.98
C PRO A 35 10.82 7.07 -1.91
N PHE A 36 11.67 6.36 -2.69
CA PHE A 36 11.64 4.90 -2.68
C PHE A 36 12.33 4.37 -1.43
N ASP A 37 11.54 3.80 -0.56
CA ASP A 37 12.01 3.08 0.62
C ASP A 37 11.23 1.77 0.74
N PRO A 38 11.84 0.61 0.48
CA PRO A 38 11.17 -0.69 0.54
C PRO A 38 10.51 -1.01 1.87
N GLN A 39 10.96 -0.36 2.93
CA GLN A 39 10.40 -0.50 4.28
C GLN A 39 9.71 0.78 4.74
N GLY A 40 9.37 1.64 3.80
CA GLY A 40 8.64 2.88 3.99
C GLY A 40 7.17 2.69 4.36
N PRO A 41 6.43 3.79 4.54
CA PRO A 41 4.98 3.73 4.70
C PRO A 41 4.34 2.97 3.54
N PRO A 42 3.26 2.21 3.79
CA PRO A 42 2.50 1.55 2.73
C PRO A 42 2.10 2.55 1.65
N ASP A 43 2.61 2.35 0.44
CA ASP A 43 2.25 3.11 -0.75
C ASP A 43 2.04 2.11 -1.90
N PRO A 44 0.85 2.08 -2.53
CA PRO A 44 0.55 1.09 -3.56
C PRO A 44 1.51 1.11 -4.76
N VAL A 45 2.02 2.30 -5.15
CA VAL A 45 2.98 2.42 -6.25
C VAL A 45 4.34 1.88 -5.84
N CYS A 46 4.81 2.22 -4.63
CA CYS A 46 6.05 1.65 -4.09
C CYS A 46 5.96 0.13 -4.02
N TRP A 47 4.88 -0.42 -3.49
CA TRP A 47 4.66 -1.87 -3.42
C TRP A 47 4.64 -2.53 -4.81
N ALA A 48 4.00 -1.89 -5.81
CA ALA A 48 4.02 -2.42 -7.17
C ALA A 48 5.45 -2.44 -7.76
N ILE A 49 6.24 -1.41 -7.51
CA ILE A 49 7.65 -1.37 -7.94
C ILE A 49 8.49 -2.39 -7.16
N GLU A 50 8.30 -2.51 -5.86
CA GLU A 50 8.99 -3.47 -5.01
C GLU A 50 8.78 -4.91 -5.50
N ARG A 51 7.55 -5.29 -5.81
CA ARG A 51 7.22 -6.62 -6.35
C ARG A 51 7.86 -6.91 -7.71
N LEU A 52 8.23 -5.88 -8.47
CA LEU A 52 9.02 -6.03 -9.70
C LEU A 52 10.50 -6.31 -9.37
N LEU A 53 11.05 -5.61 -8.39
CA LEU A 53 12.49 -5.56 -8.10
C LEU A 53 12.94 -6.60 -7.06
N SER A 54 12.06 -7.00 -6.13
CA SER A 54 12.38 -8.01 -5.11
C SER A 54 11.24 -9.02 -4.94
N ARG A 55 11.47 -9.99 -4.07
CA ARG A 55 10.45 -10.94 -3.61
C ARG A 55 10.77 -11.40 -2.19
N GLY A 56 9.74 -11.48 -1.37
CA GLY A 56 9.81 -12.01 -0.02
C GLY A 56 9.90 -13.53 0.04
N LEU A 57 9.88 -14.08 1.24
CA LEU A 57 9.85 -15.53 1.49
C LEU A 57 8.66 -16.19 0.83
N VAL A 58 7.50 -15.59 0.96
CA VAL A 58 6.23 -16.04 0.39
C VAL A 58 5.56 -14.87 -0.34
N ALA A 59 4.57 -15.15 -1.15
CA ALA A 59 3.77 -14.14 -1.85
C ALA A 59 2.29 -14.43 -1.69
N GLU A 60 1.46 -13.41 -1.90
CA GLU A 60 0.02 -13.56 -2.04
C GLU A 60 -0.33 -13.57 -3.53
N ASP A 61 -1.13 -14.52 -3.97
CA ASP A 61 -1.62 -14.57 -5.34
C ASP A 61 -2.93 -13.77 -5.52
N SER A 62 -3.44 -13.72 -6.74
CA SER A 62 -4.67 -12.96 -7.06
C SER A 62 -5.94 -13.51 -6.40
N SER A 63 -5.91 -14.71 -5.82
CA SER A 63 -7.01 -15.26 -5.01
C SER A 63 -6.91 -14.92 -3.53
N GLY A 64 -5.78 -14.33 -3.09
CA GLY A 64 -5.46 -14.08 -1.69
C GLY A 64 -4.82 -15.29 -0.99
N ALA A 65 -4.43 -16.32 -1.75
CA ALA A 65 -3.74 -17.47 -1.20
C ALA A 65 -2.24 -17.20 -1.05
N ILE A 66 -1.65 -17.69 0.03
CA ILE A 66 -0.20 -17.61 0.23
C ILE A 66 0.49 -18.74 -0.56
N VAL A 67 1.42 -18.31 -1.41
CA VAL A 67 2.14 -19.19 -2.35
C VAL A 67 3.66 -19.08 -2.15
N PRO A 68 4.43 -20.13 -2.55
CA PRO A 68 5.89 -20.06 -2.56
C PRO A 68 6.43 -18.89 -3.40
N ALA A 69 7.47 -18.23 -2.88
CA ALA A 69 8.18 -17.17 -3.61
C ALA A 69 9.69 -17.40 -3.55
N ALA A 70 10.45 -16.76 -2.66
CA ALA A 70 11.85 -17.08 -2.43
C ALA A 70 12.01 -18.41 -1.66
N ALA A 71 11.12 -18.69 -0.72
CA ALA A 71 11.01 -20.03 -0.14
C ALA A 71 10.27 -20.95 -1.13
N GLN A 72 10.84 -22.10 -1.44
CA GLN A 72 10.18 -23.12 -2.27
C GLN A 72 9.11 -23.88 -1.48
N ARG A 73 9.29 -24.01 -0.16
CA ARG A 73 8.36 -24.61 0.79
C ARG A 73 8.64 -24.13 2.21
N TRP A 74 7.68 -24.34 3.09
CA TRP A 74 7.82 -24.11 4.52
C TRP A 74 7.08 -25.17 5.32
N SER A 75 7.47 -25.31 6.58
CA SER A 75 6.78 -26.15 7.55
C SER A 75 6.48 -25.36 8.82
N ILE A 76 5.45 -25.76 9.54
CA ILE A 76 5.01 -25.17 10.80
C ILE A 76 5.00 -26.25 11.84
N SER A 77 5.62 -26.02 13.00
CA SER A 77 5.59 -26.95 14.12
C SER A 77 4.16 -27.18 14.64
N SER A 78 3.94 -28.29 15.31
CA SER A 78 2.61 -28.68 15.83
C SER A 78 2.04 -27.69 16.83
N ASP A 79 2.88 -26.94 17.53
CA ASP A 79 2.48 -25.87 18.45
C ASP A 79 2.27 -24.51 17.76
N GLY A 80 2.46 -24.43 16.44
CA GLY A 80 2.29 -23.20 15.65
C GLY A 80 3.32 -22.12 15.92
N ARG A 81 4.44 -22.43 16.59
CA ARG A 81 5.41 -21.42 17.04
C ARG A 81 6.72 -21.42 16.29
N THR A 82 7.02 -22.43 15.47
CA THR A 82 8.23 -22.49 14.67
C THR A 82 7.87 -22.63 13.21
N TYR A 83 8.35 -21.71 12.41
CA TYR A 83 8.22 -21.71 10.94
C TYR A 83 9.59 -21.92 10.35
N THR A 84 9.75 -22.97 9.55
CA THR A 84 11.01 -23.29 8.85
C THR A 84 10.79 -23.11 7.36
N PHE A 85 11.54 -22.21 6.74
CA PHE A 85 11.50 -21.90 5.32
C PHE A 85 12.71 -22.48 4.62
N GLU A 86 12.47 -23.24 3.54
CA GLU A 86 13.52 -23.73 2.66
C GLU A 86 13.59 -22.84 1.42
N LEU A 87 14.71 -22.17 1.25
CA LEU A 87 14.94 -21.23 0.17
C LEU A 87 15.30 -21.96 -1.13
N ARG A 88 14.90 -21.39 -2.25
CA ARG A 88 15.36 -21.83 -3.58
C ARG A 88 16.88 -21.62 -3.69
N SER A 89 17.55 -22.53 -4.38
CA SER A 89 19.01 -22.48 -4.57
C SER A 89 19.47 -21.51 -5.67
N ASP A 90 18.54 -21.07 -6.53
CA ASP A 90 18.80 -20.22 -7.71
C ASP A 90 18.61 -18.71 -7.44
N LEU A 91 18.44 -18.31 -6.17
CA LEU A 91 18.23 -16.92 -5.81
C LEU A 91 19.52 -16.11 -5.96
N ALA A 92 19.47 -15.04 -6.75
CA ALA A 92 20.58 -14.11 -6.92
C ALA A 92 20.10 -12.67 -7.04
N PHE A 93 20.88 -11.73 -6.55
CA PHE A 93 20.71 -10.30 -6.77
C PHE A 93 20.96 -9.93 -8.25
N ALA A 94 20.69 -8.66 -8.61
CA ALA A 94 20.88 -8.18 -9.98
C ALA A 94 22.32 -8.28 -10.48
N ASP A 95 23.29 -8.17 -9.57
CA ASP A 95 24.73 -8.31 -9.86
C ASP A 95 25.20 -9.77 -9.98
N GLY A 96 24.30 -10.74 -9.86
CA GLY A 96 24.60 -12.16 -9.89
C GLY A 96 25.06 -12.75 -8.56
N THR A 97 25.23 -11.94 -7.53
CA THR A 97 25.61 -12.44 -6.19
C THR A 97 24.51 -13.34 -5.61
N PRO A 98 24.83 -14.54 -5.09
CA PRO A 98 23.85 -15.41 -4.46
C PRO A 98 23.12 -14.75 -3.30
N CYS A 99 21.79 -14.88 -3.26
CA CYS A 99 20.98 -14.44 -2.13
C CYS A 99 20.73 -15.63 -1.20
N ARG A 100 21.23 -15.54 0.03
CA ARG A 100 21.21 -16.59 1.04
C ARG A 100 20.29 -16.23 2.20
N SER A 101 20.04 -17.17 3.11
CA SER A 101 19.18 -17.01 4.29
C SER A 101 19.51 -15.79 5.15
N GLY A 102 20.80 -15.47 5.27
CA GLY A 102 21.27 -14.28 5.99
C GLY A 102 20.68 -12.96 5.45
N ALA A 103 20.50 -12.83 4.13
CA ALA A 103 19.90 -11.62 3.54
C ALA A 103 18.43 -11.43 3.94
N PHE A 104 17.67 -12.51 4.04
CA PHE A 104 16.28 -12.48 4.53
C PHE A 104 16.23 -12.14 6.02
N ARG A 105 17.16 -12.71 6.82
CA ARG A 105 17.29 -12.36 8.23
C ARG A 105 17.54 -10.86 8.40
N GLU A 106 18.45 -10.29 7.63
CA GLU A 106 18.74 -8.86 7.65
C GLU A 106 17.55 -8.01 7.23
N ALA A 107 16.81 -8.41 6.19
CA ALA A 107 15.63 -7.71 5.72
C ALA A 107 14.52 -7.65 6.80
N ILE A 108 14.17 -8.79 7.38
CA ILE A 108 13.18 -8.89 8.47
C ILE A 108 13.63 -8.06 9.66
N ALA A 109 14.88 -8.20 10.04
CA ALA A 109 15.50 -7.48 11.16
C ALA A 109 15.50 -5.96 10.96
N SER A 110 15.82 -5.50 9.76
CA SER A 110 15.80 -4.09 9.39
C SER A 110 14.38 -3.51 9.48
N GLY A 111 13.36 -4.22 8.96
CA GLY A 111 11.97 -3.80 9.06
C GLY A 111 11.49 -3.65 10.50
N MET A 112 11.90 -4.56 11.38
CA MET A 112 11.56 -4.50 12.81
C MET A 112 12.28 -3.37 13.56
N ASN A 113 13.43 -2.91 13.07
CA ASN A 113 14.33 -1.98 13.77
C ASN A 113 14.16 -0.52 13.35
N ARG A 114 13.18 -0.18 12.55
CA ARG A 114 13.02 1.18 12.05
C ARG A 114 12.30 2.11 13.04
N LEU A 115 12.84 3.32 13.18
CA LEU A 115 12.25 4.38 14.02
C LEU A 115 10.95 4.94 13.44
N ASP A 116 10.85 4.92 12.13
CA ASP A 116 9.92 5.69 11.34
C ASP A 116 8.72 4.87 10.81
N HIS A 117 8.73 3.53 10.98
CA HIS A 117 7.68 2.68 10.44
C HIS A 117 7.22 1.58 11.41
N ALA A 118 6.09 1.80 12.04
CA ALA A 118 5.49 0.84 12.96
C ALA A 118 4.84 -0.37 12.26
N THR A 119 4.61 -0.31 10.93
CA THR A 119 3.89 -1.34 10.18
C THR A 119 4.55 -2.71 10.29
N TYR A 120 5.82 -2.80 9.92
CA TYR A 120 6.53 -4.08 9.93
C TYR A 120 6.82 -4.56 11.35
N THR A 121 7.11 -3.66 12.28
CA THR A 121 7.24 -4.00 13.70
C THR A 121 5.95 -4.62 14.25
N TRP A 122 4.80 -4.06 13.88
CA TRP A 122 3.51 -4.59 14.28
C TRP A 122 3.19 -5.94 13.61
N LEU A 123 3.42 -6.06 12.30
CA LEU A 123 3.19 -7.29 11.54
C LEU A 123 4.02 -8.47 12.07
N LEU A 124 5.23 -8.21 12.56
CA LEU A 124 6.18 -9.21 13.04
C LEU A 124 6.25 -9.29 14.59
N ARG A 125 5.25 -8.74 15.28
CA ARG A 125 5.22 -8.65 16.76
C ARG A 125 5.24 -10.01 17.46
N SER A 126 4.80 -11.06 16.80
CA SER A 126 4.81 -12.42 17.31
C SER A 126 6.20 -13.07 17.36
N VAL A 127 7.18 -12.53 16.61
CA VAL A 127 8.55 -13.06 16.61
C VAL A 127 9.19 -12.89 17.99
N VAL A 128 9.79 -13.95 18.53
CA VAL A 128 10.48 -13.94 19.83
C VAL A 128 11.50 -12.79 19.87
N GLY A 129 11.44 -11.98 20.93
CA GLY A 129 12.35 -10.85 21.14
C GLY A 129 11.99 -9.59 20.38
N SER A 130 10.87 -9.56 19.63
CA SER A 130 10.35 -8.36 18.97
C SER A 130 10.08 -7.22 19.97
N ASP A 131 9.63 -7.55 21.17
CA ASP A 131 9.39 -6.62 22.28
C ASP A 131 10.65 -5.91 22.78
N LYS A 132 11.83 -6.50 22.54
CA LYS A 132 13.15 -5.96 22.92
C LYS A 132 13.81 -5.16 21.82
N VAL A 133 13.27 -5.20 20.60
CA VAL A 133 13.79 -4.41 19.47
C VAL A 133 13.63 -2.92 19.80
N ARG A 134 14.71 -2.17 19.63
CA ARG A 134 14.73 -0.71 19.82
C ARG A 134 15.32 -0.10 18.57
N ALA A 135 14.55 0.78 17.98
CA ALA A 135 14.94 1.44 16.75
C ALA A 135 16.31 2.10 16.82
N GLY A 136 17.13 1.89 15.81
CA GLY A 136 18.49 2.39 15.73
C GLY A 136 19.51 1.66 16.63
N ARG A 137 19.12 0.55 17.28
CA ARG A 137 20.05 -0.28 18.09
C ARG A 137 20.24 -1.66 17.46
N PRO A 138 21.37 -2.35 17.75
CA PRO A 138 21.55 -3.72 17.32
C PRO A 138 20.40 -4.62 17.80
N LEU A 139 20.05 -5.61 16.98
CA LEU A 139 19.04 -6.58 17.35
C LEU A 139 19.45 -7.35 18.62
N PRO A 140 18.45 -7.71 19.45
CA PRO A 140 18.72 -8.60 20.58
C PRO A 140 19.32 -9.92 20.11
N ALA A 141 20.31 -10.45 20.82
CA ALA A 141 20.88 -11.76 20.54
C ALA A 141 19.83 -12.90 20.63
N THR A 142 18.74 -12.64 21.35
CA THR A 142 17.62 -13.57 21.55
C THR A 142 16.52 -13.42 20.53
N ILE A 143 16.72 -12.68 19.41
CA ILE A 143 15.72 -12.55 18.37
C ILE A 143 15.43 -13.91 17.71
N GLY A 144 14.15 -14.24 17.57
CA GLY A 144 13.70 -15.53 17.04
C GLY A 144 13.85 -15.64 15.50
N ILE A 145 14.99 -15.21 14.94
CA ILE A 145 15.29 -15.31 13.51
C ILE A 145 16.63 -16.03 13.37
N GLU A 146 16.59 -17.28 12.91
CA GLU A 146 17.78 -18.15 12.80
C GLU A 146 18.05 -18.50 11.35
N THR A 147 19.32 -18.66 11.01
CA THR A 147 19.80 -19.10 9.68
C THR A 147 20.78 -20.26 9.87
N PRO A 148 20.27 -21.50 10.08
CA PRO A 148 21.13 -22.66 10.34
C PRO A 148 22.11 -22.96 9.21
N ASP A 149 21.72 -22.66 7.97
CA ASP A 149 22.52 -22.78 6.76
C ASP A 149 22.11 -21.75 5.70
N ASP A 150 22.77 -21.75 4.55
CA ASP A 150 22.56 -20.78 3.47
C ASP A 150 21.14 -20.79 2.85
N HIS A 151 20.41 -21.90 3.02
CA HIS A 151 19.11 -22.12 2.38
C HIS A 151 17.96 -22.31 3.38
N THR A 152 18.25 -22.24 4.67
CA THR A 152 17.23 -22.43 5.71
C THR A 152 17.09 -21.16 6.56
N LEU A 153 15.86 -20.68 6.70
CA LEU A 153 15.47 -19.61 7.62
C LEU A 153 14.45 -20.16 8.61
N VAL A 154 14.65 -19.91 9.90
CA VAL A 154 13.72 -20.32 10.95
C VAL A 154 13.23 -19.09 11.70
N LEU A 155 11.90 -18.98 11.83
CA LEU A 155 11.24 -17.96 12.66
C LEU A 155 10.63 -18.64 13.89
N ARG A 156 10.99 -18.16 15.08
CA ARG A 156 10.38 -18.60 16.34
C ARG A 156 9.46 -17.53 16.88
N LEU A 157 8.25 -17.96 17.24
CA LEU A 157 7.19 -17.08 17.73
C LEU A 157 7.00 -17.23 19.23
N SER A 158 6.67 -16.14 19.89
CA SER A 158 6.28 -16.12 21.31
C SER A 158 4.90 -16.78 21.55
N HIS A 159 4.03 -16.77 20.53
CA HIS A 159 2.71 -17.39 20.50
C HIS A 159 2.35 -17.76 19.06
N PRO A 160 1.43 -18.71 18.82
CA PRO A 160 0.95 -19.02 17.48
C PRO A 160 0.35 -17.78 16.81
N ASP A 161 0.68 -17.57 15.54
CA ASP A 161 0.20 -16.42 14.76
C ASP A 161 -0.20 -16.87 13.35
N SER A 162 -1.50 -16.99 13.11
CA SER A 162 -2.05 -17.39 11.81
C SER A 162 -1.86 -16.31 10.72
N THR A 163 -1.52 -15.09 11.09
CA THR A 163 -1.31 -13.98 10.16
C THR A 163 0.13 -13.84 9.70
N LEU A 164 1.09 -14.55 10.30
CA LEU A 164 2.52 -14.40 10.01
C LEU A 164 2.86 -14.55 8.52
N LEU A 165 2.33 -15.58 7.86
CA LEU A 165 2.61 -15.79 6.44
C LEU A 165 2.09 -14.65 5.57
N ARG A 166 0.91 -14.10 5.90
CA ARG A 166 0.38 -12.89 5.22
C ARG A 166 1.26 -11.69 5.49
N ALA A 167 1.72 -11.52 6.73
CA ALA A 167 2.65 -10.45 7.10
C ALA A 167 3.96 -10.54 6.30
N LEU A 168 4.50 -11.74 6.12
CA LEU A 168 5.73 -11.96 5.33
C LEU A 168 5.53 -11.79 3.82
N ALA A 169 4.29 -11.84 3.32
CA ALA A 169 3.94 -11.60 1.92
C ALA A 169 3.79 -10.10 1.60
N VAL A 170 3.72 -9.23 2.62
CA VAL A 170 3.69 -7.78 2.42
C VAL A 170 5.03 -7.32 1.85
N PRO A 171 5.05 -6.54 0.74
CA PRO A 171 6.29 -6.01 0.18
C PRO A 171 7.12 -5.27 1.24
N GLY A 172 8.42 -5.50 1.25
CA GLY A 172 9.35 -4.94 2.25
C GLY A 172 9.43 -5.69 3.59
N ALA A 173 8.47 -6.58 3.90
CA ALA A 173 8.48 -7.29 5.19
C ALA A 173 9.58 -8.34 5.31
N SER A 174 9.87 -9.04 4.23
CA SER A 174 10.90 -10.09 4.17
C SER A 174 11.77 -10.02 2.93
N ASP A 175 11.66 -8.96 2.13
CA ASP A 175 12.35 -8.80 0.86
C ASP A 175 13.82 -8.41 1.06
N PRO A 176 14.79 -9.17 0.56
CA PRO A 176 16.20 -8.81 0.65
C PRO A 176 16.55 -7.71 -0.36
N TRP A 177 17.30 -6.71 0.11
CA TRP A 177 17.72 -5.56 -0.67
C TRP A 177 19.20 -5.27 -0.52
N ARG A 178 19.82 -4.80 -1.61
CA ARG A 178 21.18 -4.26 -1.62
C ARG A 178 21.18 -2.84 -2.15
N ALA A 179 22.23 -2.08 -1.84
CA ALA A 179 22.45 -0.78 -2.45
C ALA A 179 22.54 -0.95 -3.97
N GLY A 180 21.65 -0.28 -4.70
CA GLY A 180 21.61 -0.32 -6.16
C GLY A 180 22.58 0.67 -6.80
N SER A 181 22.73 0.58 -8.13
CA SER A 181 23.59 1.45 -8.93
C SER A 181 23.06 2.88 -9.10
N GLY A 182 21.83 3.17 -8.66
CA GLY A 182 21.18 4.48 -8.78
C GLY A 182 20.97 5.19 -7.45
N VAL A 183 20.81 6.51 -7.49
CA VAL A 183 20.54 7.32 -6.29
C VAL A 183 19.18 6.91 -5.68
N GLY A 184 19.21 6.38 -4.46
CA GLY A 184 18.01 6.03 -3.68
C GLY A 184 17.33 4.71 -4.08
N TRP A 185 17.77 4.02 -5.14
CA TRP A 185 17.21 2.73 -5.54
C TRP A 185 18.05 1.57 -5.01
N ARG A 186 17.37 0.46 -4.76
CA ARG A 186 17.99 -0.78 -4.27
C ARG A 186 17.71 -1.92 -5.22
N ASP A 187 18.65 -2.83 -5.38
CA ASP A 187 18.48 -4.07 -6.14
C ASP A 187 18.04 -5.20 -5.23
N GLY A 188 17.08 -5.96 -5.73
CA GLY A 188 16.55 -7.14 -5.06
C GLY A 188 16.70 -8.39 -5.91
N ILE A 189 15.90 -9.40 -5.59
CA ILE A 189 15.88 -10.72 -6.25
C ILE A 189 14.62 -10.90 -7.12
N GLY A 190 13.99 -9.82 -7.53
CA GLY A 190 12.74 -9.84 -8.30
C GLY A 190 12.89 -10.21 -9.76
N ALA A 191 11.80 -10.01 -10.51
CA ALA A 191 11.72 -10.33 -11.93
C ALA A 191 12.42 -9.30 -12.83
N TYR A 192 12.65 -8.09 -12.32
CA TYR A 192 13.25 -6.99 -13.06
C TYR A 192 14.46 -6.41 -12.35
N THR A 193 15.33 -5.78 -13.15
CA THR A 193 16.44 -4.94 -12.68
C THR A 193 16.30 -3.54 -13.24
N ILE A 194 16.77 -2.53 -12.51
CA ILE A 194 16.79 -1.15 -12.96
C ILE A 194 18.00 -0.96 -13.90
N THR A 195 17.73 -0.59 -15.14
CA THR A 195 18.79 -0.26 -16.13
C THR A 195 19.02 1.23 -16.27
N SER A 196 18.01 2.04 -15.91
CA SER A 196 18.14 3.50 -15.89
C SER A 196 17.17 4.08 -14.86
N SER A 197 17.60 5.11 -14.14
CA SER A 197 16.75 5.88 -13.24
C SER A 197 16.98 7.38 -13.44
N ALA A 198 15.87 8.13 -13.44
CA ALA A 198 15.84 9.57 -13.52
C ALA A 198 14.67 10.11 -12.68
N PRO A 199 14.65 11.39 -12.29
CA PRO A 199 13.53 11.95 -11.51
C PRO A 199 12.16 11.78 -12.18
N ALA A 200 12.12 11.65 -13.51
CA ALA A 200 10.88 11.49 -14.28
C ALA A 200 10.48 10.03 -14.54
N GLY A 201 11.32 9.05 -14.19
CA GLY A 201 10.98 7.65 -14.43
C GLY A 201 12.13 6.67 -14.31
N LEU A 202 11.76 5.39 -14.48
CA LEU A 202 12.64 4.24 -14.41
C LEU A 202 12.55 3.45 -15.73
N THR A 203 13.64 2.81 -16.11
CA THR A 203 13.63 1.75 -17.11
C THR A 203 14.07 0.46 -16.44
N LEU A 204 13.22 -0.57 -16.55
CA LEU A 204 13.41 -1.87 -15.96
C LEU A 204 13.58 -2.90 -17.06
N ALA A 205 14.60 -3.76 -16.95
CA ALA A 205 14.79 -4.90 -17.83
C ALA A 205 14.37 -6.19 -17.13
N ARG A 206 13.65 -7.05 -17.85
CA ARG A 206 13.24 -8.36 -17.34
C ARG A 206 14.46 -9.27 -17.23
N ARG A 207 14.58 -9.97 -16.11
CA ARG A 207 15.64 -10.96 -15.89
C ARG A 207 15.31 -12.25 -16.65
N ALA A 208 16.35 -12.96 -17.10
CA ALA A 208 16.19 -14.24 -17.79
C ALA A 208 15.47 -15.30 -16.96
N SER A 209 15.58 -15.24 -15.62
CA SER A 209 14.87 -16.12 -14.67
C SER A 209 13.38 -15.81 -14.53
N ALA A 210 12.87 -14.71 -15.07
CA ALA A 210 11.47 -14.32 -14.96
C ALA A 210 10.62 -14.98 -16.07
N ALA A 211 9.56 -15.67 -15.68
CA ALA A 211 8.72 -16.44 -16.58
C ALA A 211 7.81 -15.59 -17.49
N ALA A 212 7.45 -14.37 -17.07
CA ALA A 212 6.43 -13.56 -17.76
C ALA A 212 6.73 -12.06 -17.66
N GLY A 213 6.00 -11.28 -18.47
CA GLY A 213 6.06 -9.83 -18.51
C GLY A 213 6.78 -9.25 -19.72
N PRO A 214 6.73 -7.92 -19.93
CA PRO A 214 7.45 -7.25 -21.01
C PRO A 214 8.96 -7.36 -20.80
N ASP A 215 9.73 -7.42 -21.89
CA ASP A 215 11.20 -7.47 -21.83
C ASP A 215 11.78 -6.18 -21.26
N THR A 216 11.11 -5.06 -21.53
CA THR A 216 11.42 -3.75 -20.95
C THR A 216 10.16 -3.09 -20.43
N LEU A 217 10.18 -2.62 -19.19
CA LEU A 217 9.11 -1.81 -18.59
C LEU A 217 9.63 -0.39 -18.35
N ARG A 218 8.99 0.59 -18.97
CA ARG A 218 9.25 2.01 -18.73
C ARG A 218 8.22 2.56 -17.76
N VAL A 219 8.67 2.95 -16.57
CA VAL A 219 7.82 3.61 -15.57
C VAL A 219 8.05 5.12 -15.66
N ARG A 220 6.98 5.91 -15.83
CA ARG A 220 7.04 7.37 -15.94
C ARG A 220 6.16 8.02 -14.90
N PHE A 221 6.72 8.95 -14.13
CA PHE A 221 6.01 9.70 -13.09
C PHE A 221 5.51 11.03 -13.64
N VAL A 222 4.20 11.25 -13.61
CA VAL A 222 3.56 12.44 -14.19
C VAL A 222 2.43 12.91 -13.28
N ALA A 223 2.67 13.87 -12.43
CA ALA A 223 1.67 14.41 -11.50
C ALA A 223 0.64 15.36 -12.16
N SER A 224 0.92 15.88 -13.36
CA SER A 224 0.03 16.84 -14.01
C SER A 224 -1.07 16.15 -14.81
N ALA A 225 -2.33 16.35 -14.45
CA ALA A 225 -3.49 15.83 -15.20
C ALA A 225 -3.51 16.32 -16.67
N ALA A 226 -3.07 17.56 -16.94
CA ALA A 226 -2.97 18.07 -18.31
C ALA A 226 -1.93 17.32 -19.14
N ARG A 227 -0.75 17.00 -18.55
CA ARG A 227 0.28 16.19 -19.23
C ARG A 227 -0.19 14.76 -19.44
N LEU A 228 -0.89 14.17 -18.46
CA LEU A 228 -1.46 12.83 -18.59
C LEU A 228 -2.46 12.74 -19.75
N ARG A 229 -3.35 13.73 -19.89
CA ARG A 229 -4.26 13.82 -21.06
C ARG A 229 -3.51 13.94 -22.37
N GLY A 230 -2.43 14.72 -22.40
CA GLY A 230 -1.55 14.84 -23.58
C GLY A 230 -0.94 13.49 -23.95
N LEU A 231 -0.40 12.75 -22.98
CA LEU A 231 0.17 11.42 -23.20
C LEU A 231 -0.86 10.41 -23.71
N LEU A 232 -2.07 10.40 -23.15
CA LEU A 232 -3.16 9.54 -23.61
C LEU A 232 -3.53 9.83 -25.07
N ARG A 233 -3.64 11.11 -25.47
CA ARG A 233 -3.93 11.51 -26.88
C ARG A 233 -2.83 11.07 -27.83
N GLN A 234 -1.59 11.00 -27.38
CA GLN A 234 -0.43 10.56 -28.15
C GLN A 234 -0.25 9.04 -28.19
N GLY A 235 -1.12 8.28 -27.52
CA GLY A 235 -1.00 6.82 -27.44
C GLY A 235 0.21 6.35 -26.62
N GLY A 236 0.71 7.18 -25.67
CA GLY A 236 1.94 6.94 -24.93
C GLY A 236 1.90 5.78 -23.92
N PRO A 237 0.98 5.76 -22.95
CA PRO A 237 0.92 4.72 -21.92
C PRO A 237 0.25 3.43 -22.44
N ASP A 238 0.75 2.29 -21.94
CA ASP A 238 0.04 1.02 -22.00
C ASP A 238 -0.84 0.84 -20.75
N LEU A 239 -0.35 1.31 -19.60
CA LEU A 239 -1.03 1.36 -18.32
C LEU A 239 -0.88 2.76 -17.72
N LEU A 240 -1.95 3.35 -17.21
CA LEU A 240 -1.95 4.56 -16.39
C LEU A 240 -2.59 4.22 -15.03
N TRP A 241 -1.78 4.25 -13.98
CA TRP A 241 -2.18 3.95 -12.60
C TRP A 241 -1.10 4.45 -11.61
N PRO A 242 -1.47 4.98 -10.45
CA PRO A 242 -2.82 5.39 -10.04
C PRO A 242 -3.39 6.51 -10.90
N LEU A 243 -4.73 6.64 -10.88
CA LEU A 243 -5.44 7.60 -11.69
C LEU A 243 -5.77 8.85 -10.88
N PRO A 244 -5.37 10.06 -11.32
CA PRO A 244 -5.92 11.28 -10.74
C PRO A 244 -7.42 11.34 -10.99
N PRO A 245 -8.26 11.62 -9.96
CA PRO A 245 -9.72 11.66 -10.10
C PRO A 245 -10.19 12.62 -11.20
N ASP A 246 -9.54 13.77 -11.35
CA ASP A 246 -9.86 14.78 -12.36
C ASP A 246 -9.71 14.26 -13.82
N LEU A 247 -9.06 13.11 -14.02
CA LEU A 247 -8.88 12.55 -15.35
C LEU A 247 -10.14 11.85 -15.84
N LEU A 248 -10.97 11.32 -14.94
CA LEU A 248 -12.21 10.59 -15.27
C LEU A 248 -13.39 11.49 -15.54
N ASP A 249 -13.30 12.78 -15.24
CA ASP A 249 -14.38 13.75 -15.49
C ASP A 249 -14.59 14.05 -16.99
N GLN A 250 -13.69 13.53 -17.86
CA GLN A 250 -13.75 13.71 -19.30
C GLN A 250 -13.62 12.36 -20.02
N PRO A 251 -14.20 12.23 -21.21
CA PRO A 251 -14.06 11.01 -22.02
C PRO A 251 -12.59 10.70 -22.32
N LEU A 252 -12.25 9.42 -22.21
CA LEU A 252 -10.94 8.93 -22.62
C LEU A 252 -10.80 8.98 -24.15
N PRO A 253 -9.58 9.21 -24.68
CA PRO A 253 -9.33 9.10 -26.12
C PRO A 253 -9.60 7.68 -26.64
N ASN A 254 -9.90 7.56 -27.93
CA ASN A 254 -10.06 6.26 -28.59
C ASN A 254 -8.83 5.39 -28.36
N GLY A 255 -9.05 4.10 -28.16
CA GLY A 255 -7.99 3.13 -27.88
C GLY A 255 -7.60 3.01 -26.40
N TYR A 256 -8.33 3.67 -25.49
CA TYR A 256 -8.17 3.53 -24.05
C TYR A 256 -9.49 3.18 -23.38
N ALA A 257 -9.39 2.39 -22.31
CA ALA A 257 -10.53 2.05 -21.46
C ALA A 257 -10.17 2.23 -19.98
N SER A 258 -11.10 2.73 -19.18
CA SER A 258 -11.00 2.68 -17.72
C SER A 258 -11.42 1.30 -17.21
N ARG A 259 -10.75 0.86 -16.15
CA ARG A 259 -11.06 -0.37 -15.43
C ARG A 259 -11.23 -0.06 -13.95
N SER A 260 -12.06 -0.84 -13.30
CA SER A 260 -12.34 -0.72 -11.87
C SER A 260 -12.47 -2.10 -11.26
N GLU A 261 -11.74 -2.35 -10.17
CA GLU A 261 -11.78 -3.61 -9.42
C GLU A 261 -11.78 -3.34 -7.92
N PRO A 262 -12.55 -4.09 -7.13
CA PRO A 262 -12.54 -3.96 -5.68
C PRO A 262 -11.15 -4.26 -5.11
N ALA A 263 -10.70 -3.44 -4.17
CA ALA A 263 -9.50 -3.73 -3.38
C ALA A 263 -9.81 -4.72 -2.25
N ARG A 264 -8.90 -5.62 -1.97
CA ARG A 264 -8.95 -6.58 -0.84
C ARG A 264 -7.56 -6.73 -0.21
N PRO A 265 -7.35 -6.31 1.04
CA PRO A 265 -8.32 -5.62 1.93
C PRO A 265 -8.87 -4.34 1.32
N PRO A 266 -10.03 -3.86 1.76
CA PRO A 266 -10.62 -2.63 1.25
C PRO A 266 -9.67 -1.44 1.40
N ARG A 267 -9.54 -0.62 0.37
CA ARG A 267 -8.96 0.71 0.46
C ARG A 267 -10.05 1.66 0.93
N ARG A 268 -9.78 2.41 1.96
CA ARG A 268 -10.79 3.31 2.52
C ARG A 268 -10.28 4.74 2.62
N LEU A 269 -11.19 5.66 2.37
CA LEU A 269 -11.00 7.06 2.70
C LEU A 269 -11.53 7.29 4.10
N TRP A 270 -10.65 7.78 4.99
CA TRP A 270 -10.94 8.02 6.40
C TRP A 270 -10.92 9.50 6.74
N LEU A 271 -11.86 9.92 7.57
CA LEU A 271 -11.79 11.17 8.30
C LEU A 271 -11.25 10.84 9.70
N VAL A 272 -10.01 11.22 9.97
CA VAL A 272 -9.34 10.98 11.25
C VAL A 272 -9.27 12.27 12.04
N MET A 273 -9.82 12.25 13.25
CA MET A 273 -9.83 13.38 14.16
C MET A 273 -8.84 13.15 15.28
N ARG A 274 -7.97 14.13 15.50
CA ARG A 274 -7.00 14.07 16.61
C ARG A 274 -7.70 14.28 17.95
N THR A 275 -7.48 13.37 18.87
CA THR A 275 -8.03 13.43 20.23
C THR A 275 -7.10 14.15 21.23
N ASP A 276 -5.92 14.59 20.77
CA ASP A 276 -4.87 15.24 21.56
C ASP A 276 -4.65 16.73 21.22
N VAL A 277 -5.41 17.26 20.24
CA VAL A 277 -5.31 18.66 19.80
C VAL A 277 -6.69 19.34 19.89
N PRO A 278 -6.81 20.50 20.58
CA PRO A 278 -8.05 21.27 20.59
C PRO A 278 -8.44 21.77 19.17
N PRO A 279 -9.74 21.88 18.88
CA PRO A 279 -10.89 21.59 19.74
C PRO A 279 -11.29 20.11 19.73
N THR A 280 -10.71 19.26 18.90
CA THR A 280 -11.08 17.86 18.72
C THR A 280 -10.65 16.95 19.88
N THR A 281 -9.92 17.46 20.88
CA THR A 281 -9.79 16.78 22.20
C THR A 281 -11.14 16.54 22.86
N ARG A 282 -12.09 17.41 22.60
CA ARG A 282 -13.45 17.31 23.15
C ARG A 282 -14.30 16.42 22.27
N VAL A 283 -14.99 15.49 22.90
CA VAL A 283 -15.87 14.54 22.21
C VAL A 283 -17.04 15.27 21.52
N GLU A 284 -17.53 16.36 22.10
CA GLU A 284 -18.61 17.18 21.56
C GLU A 284 -18.24 17.78 20.20
N ALA A 285 -16.98 18.21 20.03
CA ALA A 285 -16.50 18.69 18.74
C ALA A 285 -16.49 17.59 17.68
N ARG A 286 -16.06 16.39 18.08
CA ARG A 286 -16.03 15.25 17.15
C ARG A 286 -17.42 14.77 16.79
N HIS A 287 -18.37 14.79 17.74
CA HIS A 287 -19.78 14.52 17.44
C HIS A 287 -20.39 15.55 16.50
N ALA A 288 -20.20 16.84 16.74
CA ALA A 288 -20.69 17.89 15.83
C ALA A 288 -20.20 17.67 14.40
N LEU A 289 -18.90 17.37 14.23
CA LEU A 289 -18.30 17.08 12.92
C LEU A 289 -18.90 15.81 12.30
N ALA A 290 -19.11 14.76 13.10
CA ALA A 290 -19.65 13.48 12.62
C ALA A 290 -21.10 13.58 12.15
N TYR A 291 -21.98 14.22 12.95
CA TYR A 291 -23.37 14.46 12.57
C TYR A 291 -23.55 15.46 11.41
N GLY A 292 -22.54 16.27 11.15
CA GLY A 292 -22.49 17.15 9.97
C GLY A 292 -22.12 16.46 8.66
N LEU A 293 -21.79 15.15 8.68
CA LEU A 293 -21.39 14.43 7.48
C LEU A 293 -22.60 14.02 6.63
N ASN A 294 -22.69 14.53 5.41
CA ASN A 294 -23.60 14.01 4.39
C ASN A 294 -22.90 12.95 3.56
N ARG A 295 -22.91 11.69 4.02
CA ARG A 295 -22.20 10.58 3.36
C ARG A 295 -22.67 10.33 1.93
N ALA A 296 -23.97 10.40 1.68
CA ALA A 296 -24.52 10.18 0.33
C ALA A 296 -23.94 11.20 -0.67
N GLU A 297 -23.82 12.46 -0.27
CA GLU A 297 -23.21 13.51 -1.09
C GLU A 297 -21.69 13.26 -1.28
N LEU A 298 -20.98 12.88 -0.22
CA LEU A 298 -19.55 12.60 -0.30
C LEU A 298 -19.24 11.42 -1.24
N VAL A 299 -19.97 10.31 -1.10
CA VAL A 299 -19.83 9.14 -1.98
C VAL A 299 -20.27 9.46 -3.40
N GLY A 300 -21.39 10.18 -3.57
CA GLY A 300 -21.86 10.66 -4.87
C GLY A 300 -20.83 11.54 -5.58
N GLY A 301 -20.16 12.43 -4.82
CA GLY A 301 -19.07 13.28 -5.32
C GLY A 301 -17.82 12.52 -5.75
N LEU A 302 -17.60 11.32 -5.27
CA LEU A 302 -16.50 10.45 -5.69
C LEU A 302 -16.77 9.78 -7.05
N GLY A 303 -18.05 9.66 -7.45
CA GLY A 303 -18.45 8.98 -8.69
C GLY A 303 -17.89 7.55 -8.75
N ALA A 304 -17.29 7.17 -9.88
CA ALA A 304 -16.68 5.85 -10.06
C ALA A 304 -15.48 5.57 -9.15
N SER A 305 -14.95 6.59 -8.46
CA SER A 305 -13.79 6.44 -7.57
C SER A 305 -14.17 6.07 -6.14
N GLY A 306 -15.46 5.92 -5.80
CA GLY A 306 -15.89 5.58 -4.46
C GLY A 306 -17.10 4.66 -4.46
N VAL A 307 -17.14 3.79 -3.48
CA VAL A 307 -18.26 2.85 -3.25
C VAL A 307 -18.71 3.04 -1.81
N ASP A 308 -20.02 2.93 -1.59
CA ASP A 308 -20.55 3.00 -0.24
C ASP A 308 -20.08 1.81 0.62
N LEU A 309 -19.85 2.07 1.88
CA LEU A 309 -19.38 1.07 2.82
C LEU A 309 -20.50 0.10 3.15
N ARG A 310 -20.20 -1.18 3.09
CA ARG A 310 -21.13 -2.24 3.51
C ARG A 310 -20.90 -2.69 4.94
N GLU A 311 -19.66 -2.65 5.37
CA GLU A 311 -19.23 -3.01 6.72
C GLU A 311 -17.98 -2.20 7.10
N TRP A 312 -17.78 -1.98 8.37
CA TRP A 312 -16.65 -1.19 8.88
C TRP A 312 -15.35 -1.98 8.90
N MET A 313 -15.49 -3.17 9.44
CA MET A 313 -14.41 -4.11 9.57
C MET A 313 -14.90 -5.49 9.16
N LYS A 314 -13.98 -6.34 8.73
CA LYS A 314 -14.29 -7.72 8.39
C LYS A 314 -14.89 -8.44 9.59
N GLY A 315 -16.13 -8.88 9.47
CA GLY A 315 -16.87 -9.52 10.56
C GLY A 315 -17.51 -8.57 11.56
N GLY A 316 -17.51 -7.27 11.29
CA GLY A 316 -18.28 -6.26 12.02
C GLY A 316 -19.77 -6.28 11.67
N GLY A 317 -20.55 -5.55 12.44
CA GLY A 317 -21.99 -5.37 12.20
C GLY A 317 -22.31 -4.37 11.09
N PRO A 318 -23.59 -4.21 10.73
CA PRO A 318 -24.02 -3.14 9.86
C PRO A 318 -23.68 -1.79 10.47
N LEU A 319 -23.21 -0.88 9.63
CA LEU A 319 -22.83 0.46 10.06
C LEU A 319 -24.06 1.28 10.43
N ASP A 320 -24.15 1.63 11.71
CA ASP A 320 -25.11 2.62 12.20
C ASP A 320 -24.39 3.95 12.43
N PHE A 321 -24.00 4.61 11.33
CA PHE A 321 -23.45 5.96 11.43
C PHE A 321 -24.57 6.95 11.74
N PRO A 322 -24.26 8.00 12.54
CA PRO A 322 -25.15 9.13 12.63
C PRO A 322 -25.43 9.66 11.22
N GLY A 323 -26.71 9.73 10.88
CA GLY A 323 -27.13 10.40 9.66
C GLY A 323 -26.76 11.87 9.70
N HIS A 324 -26.76 12.55 8.55
CA HIS A 324 -26.66 14.01 8.51
C HIS A 324 -27.81 14.64 9.30
N ASP A 325 -27.48 15.27 10.43
CA ASP A 325 -28.46 15.82 11.38
C ASP A 325 -28.01 17.23 11.83
N PRO A 326 -28.49 18.28 11.16
CA PRO A 326 -28.19 19.67 11.52
C PRO A 326 -28.61 20.07 12.91
N ASP A 327 -29.68 19.49 13.45
CA ASP A 327 -30.15 19.80 14.81
C ASP A 327 -29.22 19.20 15.85
N ALA A 328 -28.80 17.96 15.66
CA ALA A 328 -27.78 17.31 16.49
C ALA A 328 -26.45 18.07 16.45
N VAL A 329 -26.03 18.59 15.28
CA VAL A 329 -24.83 19.45 15.18
C VAL A 329 -24.94 20.65 16.10
N ARG A 330 -26.08 21.35 16.08
CA ARG A 330 -26.33 22.52 16.93
C ARG A 330 -26.28 22.16 18.41
N ASP A 331 -26.95 21.08 18.80
CA ASP A 331 -26.95 20.60 20.17
C ASP A 331 -25.53 20.28 20.67
N TRP A 332 -24.71 19.63 19.85
CA TRP A 332 -23.32 19.31 20.21
C TRP A 332 -22.43 20.54 20.29
N LEU A 333 -22.64 21.54 19.42
CA LEU A 333 -21.93 22.83 19.50
C LEU A 333 -22.28 23.59 20.79
N GLU A 334 -23.55 23.59 21.19
CA GLU A 334 -24.00 24.21 22.45
C GLU A 334 -23.43 23.48 23.67
N ARG A 335 -23.51 22.16 23.74
CA ARG A 335 -22.92 21.35 24.82
C ARG A 335 -21.41 21.55 24.92
N GLY A 336 -20.77 21.69 23.76
CA GLY A 336 -19.36 21.97 23.68
C GLY A 336 -18.96 23.40 23.97
N HIS A 337 -19.91 24.33 24.16
CA HIS A 337 -19.65 25.78 24.38
C HIS A 337 -18.71 26.35 23.32
N PHE A 338 -18.85 25.96 22.03
CA PHE A 338 -17.99 26.44 20.94
C PHE A 338 -18.39 27.80 20.39
N GLY A 339 -19.36 28.48 20.99
CA GLY A 339 -19.81 29.80 20.57
C GLY A 339 -20.62 29.75 19.27
N ARG A 340 -20.29 30.65 18.32
CA ARG A 340 -21.05 30.79 17.07
C ARG A 340 -20.63 29.79 16.00
N SER A 341 -19.41 29.27 16.06
CA SER A 341 -18.87 28.32 15.10
C SER A 341 -17.71 27.50 15.68
N LEU A 342 -17.55 26.28 15.24
CA LEU A 342 -16.42 25.44 15.53
C LEU A 342 -15.40 25.56 14.40
N HIS A 343 -14.22 26.11 14.71
CA HIS A 343 -13.13 26.21 13.73
C HIS A 343 -12.16 25.03 13.86
N VAL A 344 -11.85 24.39 12.72
CA VAL A 344 -10.89 23.28 12.61
C VAL A 344 -10.06 23.39 11.34
N VAL A 345 -8.86 22.83 11.40
CA VAL A 345 -7.97 22.69 10.24
C VAL A 345 -7.99 21.25 9.77
N MET A 346 -8.27 21.04 8.47
CA MET A 346 -8.28 19.74 7.84
C MET A 346 -7.19 19.62 6.80
N SER A 347 -6.27 18.67 7.00
CA SER A 347 -5.31 18.26 5.97
C SER A 347 -5.88 17.17 5.08
N TYR A 348 -5.50 17.19 3.82
CA TYR A 348 -5.89 16.18 2.84
C TYR A 348 -4.81 16.00 1.78
N SER A 349 -4.73 14.81 1.18
CA SER A 349 -3.88 14.62 0.00
C SER A 349 -4.43 15.43 -1.17
N GLN A 350 -3.61 16.28 -1.76
CA GLN A 350 -3.98 17.01 -2.97
C GLN A 350 -4.11 16.09 -4.19
N ASP A 351 -3.60 14.85 -4.07
CA ASP A 351 -3.70 13.78 -5.05
C ASP A 351 -4.86 12.84 -4.67
N GLY A 352 -5.56 12.27 -5.65
CA GLY A 352 -6.62 11.29 -5.40
C GLY A 352 -8.00 11.87 -5.05
N ALA A 353 -8.81 11.06 -4.35
CA ALA A 353 -10.20 11.39 -3.98
C ALA A 353 -10.30 12.45 -2.88
N GLY A 354 -9.22 12.61 -2.10
CA GLY A 354 -9.18 13.49 -0.91
C GLY A 354 -9.56 14.94 -1.19
N ARG A 355 -9.07 15.52 -2.31
CA ARG A 355 -9.40 16.89 -2.69
C ARG A 355 -10.90 17.12 -2.90
N ARG A 356 -11.56 16.19 -3.58
CA ARG A 356 -12.99 16.32 -3.89
C ARG A 356 -13.82 16.25 -2.63
N VAL A 357 -13.57 15.23 -1.81
CA VAL A 357 -14.25 15.06 -0.52
C VAL A 357 -13.97 16.22 0.43
N ALA A 358 -12.72 16.73 0.51
CA ALA A 358 -12.39 17.86 1.37
C ALA A 358 -13.19 19.10 1.03
N ARG A 359 -13.38 19.42 -0.26
CA ARG A 359 -14.17 20.59 -0.70
C ARG A 359 -15.66 20.38 -0.44
N THR A 360 -16.20 19.20 -0.67
CA THR A 360 -17.61 18.89 -0.35
C THR A 360 -17.86 19.02 1.16
N LEU A 361 -16.95 18.48 1.98
CA LEU A 361 -17.01 18.66 3.44
C LEU A 361 -16.98 20.14 3.86
N GLN A 362 -16.05 20.92 3.32
CA GLN A 362 -15.94 22.33 3.63
C GLN A 362 -17.24 23.08 3.31
N SER A 363 -17.84 22.85 2.13
CA SER A 363 -19.07 23.49 1.72
C SER A 363 -20.25 23.09 2.60
N GLY A 364 -20.49 21.80 2.82
CA GLY A 364 -21.62 21.29 3.61
C GLY A 364 -21.50 21.66 5.09
N TRP A 365 -20.30 21.64 5.65
CA TRP A 365 -20.07 22.01 7.04
C TRP A 365 -20.19 23.50 7.30
N ALA A 366 -19.86 24.36 6.33
CA ALA A 366 -20.03 25.80 6.46
C ALA A 366 -21.49 26.21 6.73
N GLU A 367 -22.46 25.47 6.17
CA GLU A 367 -23.91 25.68 6.41
C GLU A 367 -24.33 25.31 7.84
N LEU A 368 -23.51 24.53 8.55
CA LEU A 368 -23.77 24.01 9.90
C LEU A 368 -22.93 24.71 10.99
N ALA A 369 -22.39 25.90 10.71
CA ALA A 369 -21.49 26.61 11.63
C ALA A 369 -20.20 25.81 11.98
N LEU A 370 -19.77 24.93 11.10
CA LEU A 370 -18.51 24.21 11.18
C LEU A 370 -17.55 24.85 10.16
N ASP A 371 -16.61 25.65 10.65
CA ASP A 371 -15.64 26.41 9.83
C ASP A 371 -14.37 25.58 9.62
N VAL A 372 -14.05 25.25 8.37
CA VAL A 372 -12.95 24.36 8.03
C VAL A 372 -11.91 25.02 7.15
N GLU A 373 -10.70 25.20 7.69
CA GLU A 373 -9.53 25.58 6.90
C GLU A 373 -8.95 24.35 6.20
N LEU A 374 -8.87 24.38 4.88
CA LEU A 374 -8.31 23.29 4.07
C LEU A 374 -6.80 23.45 3.87
N ARG A 375 -6.01 22.43 4.23
CA ARG A 375 -4.56 22.33 3.98
C ARG A 375 -4.24 21.20 3.03
N PRO A 376 -3.97 21.47 1.75
CA PRO A 376 -3.51 20.46 0.84
C PRO A 376 -2.07 20.05 1.19
N LEU A 377 -1.81 18.75 1.26
CA LEU A 377 -0.50 18.19 1.54
C LEU A 377 -0.09 17.24 0.41
N ALA A 378 1.20 17.23 0.06
CA ALA A 378 1.74 16.09 -0.67
C ALA A 378 1.67 14.85 0.23
N GLN A 379 1.36 13.68 -0.32
CA GLN A 379 1.14 12.46 0.44
C GLN A 379 2.31 12.14 1.40
N SER A 380 3.55 12.38 0.96
CA SER A 380 4.76 12.23 1.78
C SER A 380 4.90 13.24 2.91
N ALA A 381 4.32 14.43 2.79
CA ALA A 381 4.39 15.48 3.81
C ALA A 381 3.24 15.39 4.83
N ALA A 382 2.13 14.71 4.48
CA ALA A 382 0.94 14.60 5.32
C ALA A 382 1.25 13.96 6.68
N THR A 383 2.10 12.93 6.69
CA THR A 383 2.52 12.23 7.90
C THR A 383 3.32 13.13 8.84
N ALA A 384 4.30 13.84 8.29
CA ALA A 384 5.17 14.73 9.10
C ALA A 384 4.38 15.90 9.70
N GLU A 385 3.43 16.47 8.95
CA GLU A 385 2.58 17.57 9.40
C GLU A 385 1.58 17.12 10.46
N ALA A 386 0.96 15.96 10.28
CA ALA A 386 0.02 15.39 11.25
C ALA A 386 0.65 15.12 12.62
N LEU A 387 1.99 15.00 12.68
CA LEU A 387 2.74 14.71 13.91
C LEU A 387 3.11 15.94 14.73
N LYS A 388 3.00 17.13 14.15
CA LYS A 388 3.32 18.37 14.89
C LYS A 388 2.27 18.65 15.96
N ALA A 389 2.70 19.17 17.12
CA ALA A 389 1.78 19.58 18.18
C ALA A 389 0.77 20.63 17.68
N SER A 390 1.20 21.49 16.74
CA SER A 390 0.37 22.49 16.03
C SER A 390 -0.21 21.97 14.72
N GLY A 391 -0.23 20.65 14.52
CA GLY A 391 -0.75 20.02 13.31
C GLY A 391 -2.27 20.15 13.16
N PRO A 392 -2.82 19.73 12.01
CA PRO A 392 -4.25 19.79 11.74
C PRO A 392 -5.03 18.90 12.73
N GLN A 393 -6.22 19.38 13.10
CA GLN A 393 -7.14 18.62 13.95
C GLN A 393 -7.77 17.44 13.22
N ILE A 394 -7.90 17.57 11.90
CA ILE A 394 -8.53 16.57 11.04
C ILE A 394 -7.58 16.19 9.92
N THR A 395 -7.53 14.91 9.60
CA THR A 395 -6.84 14.43 8.42
C THR A 395 -7.80 13.58 7.59
N LEU A 396 -7.95 13.94 6.32
CA LEU A 396 -8.64 13.12 5.34
C LEU A 396 -7.59 12.30 4.58
N ALA A 397 -7.61 11.00 4.76
CA ALA A 397 -6.54 10.17 4.26
C ALA A 397 -7.03 8.81 3.73
N GLU A 398 -6.35 8.32 2.71
CA GLU A 398 -6.56 6.98 2.16
C GLU A 398 -5.72 5.97 2.92
N ALA A 399 -6.31 4.84 3.28
CA ALA A 399 -5.60 3.71 3.83
C ALA A 399 -6.13 2.39 3.30
N GLN A 400 -5.21 1.43 3.27
CA GLN A 400 -5.49 0.02 3.08
C GLN A 400 -4.78 -0.75 4.18
N ALA A 401 -5.45 -1.74 4.75
CA ALA A 401 -4.80 -2.64 5.70
C ALA A 401 -3.62 -3.37 5.01
N PRO A 402 -2.48 -3.53 5.68
CA PRO A 402 -1.33 -4.22 5.10
C PRO A 402 -1.55 -5.73 4.92
N ILE A 403 -2.54 -6.30 5.61
CA ILE A 403 -2.98 -7.69 5.46
C ILE A 403 -4.49 -7.78 5.62
N ASP A 404 -5.11 -8.82 5.04
CA ASP A 404 -6.55 -9.07 5.19
C ASP A 404 -6.86 -9.66 6.59
N ALA A 405 -6.87 -8.77 7.59
CA ALA A 405 -7.22 -9.06 8.97
C ALA A 405 -7.83 -7.81 9.62
N SER A 406 -8.92 -7.98 10.38
CA SER A 406 -9.62 -6.87 11.06
C SER A 406 -8.69 -6.03 11.93
N GLU A 407 -7.77 -6.68 12.60
CA GLU A 407 -6.75 -6.04 13.44
C GLU A 407 -5.83 -5.12 12.66
N ALA A 408 -5.54 -5.43 11.40
CA ALA A 408 -4.68 -4.63 10.54
C ALA A 408 -5.35 -3.34 10.08
N GLU A 409 -6.67 -3.29 10.06
CA GLU A 409 -7.44 -2.08 9.75
C GLU A 409 -7.40 -1.06 10.89
N ILE A 410 -7.34 -1.54 12.13
CA ILE A 410 -7.39 -0.71 13.33
C ILE A 410 -6.00 -0.23 13.74
N ALA A 411 -4.98 -1.07 13.56
CA ALA A 411 -3.62 -0.75 14.00
C ALA A 411 -3.15 0.65 13.60
N PRO A 412 -3.38 1.14 12.36
CA PRO A 412 -3.02 2.50 11.97
C PRO A 412 -3.67 3.60 12.80
N LEU A 413 -4.88 3.36 13.31
CA LEU A 413 -5.67 4.36 14.02
C LEU A 413 -5.25 4.52 15.48
N VAL A 414 -4.77 3.42 16.09
CA VAL A 414 -4.56 3.34 17.55
C VAL A 414 -3.08 3.22 17.95
N MET A 415 -2.16 3.18 16.99
CA MET A 415 -0.73 3.09 17.29
C MET A 415 -0.21 4.30 18.06
N PRO A 416 0.71 4.11 19.03
CA PRO A 416 1.22 5.20 19.85
C PRO A 416 1.99 6.25 19.04
N LEU A 417 1.88 7.51 19.48
CA LEU A 417 2.45 8.69 18.82
C LEU A 417 4.00 8.74 18.73
N ARG A 418 4.71 7.77 19.31
CA ARG A 418 6.17 7.68 19.25
C ARG A 418 6.59 6.73 18.13
N GLY A 419 6.79 7.27 16.95
CA GLY A 419 7.17 6.59 15.71
C GLY A 419 6.24 7.02 14.58
N PRO A 420 6.58 6.94 13.31
CA PRO A 420 5.70 7.29 12.21
C PRO A 420 4.51 6.36 12.12
N ALA A 421 3.41 6.92 11.75
CA ALA A 421 2.15 6.22 11.62
C ALA A 421 2.18 5.26 10.42
N VAL A 422 1.58 4.10 10.59
CA VAL A 422 1.14 3.28 9.47
C VAL A 422 0.12 4.08 8.68
N GLY A 423 0.39 4.34 7.39
CA GLY A 423 -0.55 5.05 6.53
C GLY A 423 -0.79 6.54 6.86
N GLY A 424 0.01 7.17 7.70
CA GLY A 424 -0.12 8.60 7.96
C GLY A 424 -1.20 9.01 8.96
N PHE A 425 -1.83 8.05 9.65
CA PHE A 425 -2.88 8.36 10.62
C PHE A 425 -2.34 8.41 12.03
N ARG A 426 -2.78 9.43 12.77
CA ARG A 426 -2.68 9.48 14.22
C ARG A 426 -3.86 10.21 14.78
N SER A 427 -4.82 9.47 15.27
CA SER A 427 -5.93 10.04 16.02
C SER A 427 -5.52 10.52 17.40
N GLY A 428 -4.40 10.02 17.95
CA GLY A 428 -4.09 10.17 19.38
C GLY A 428 -5.02 9.38 20.28
N TRP A 429 -5.96 8.64 19.70
CA TRP A 429 -6.93 7.86 20.40
C TRP A 429 -6.27 6.64 21.05
N ARG A 430 -6.31 6.57 22.38
CA ARG A 430 -5.67 5.52 23.15
C ARG A 430 -6.57 5.05 24.28
N THR A 431 -6.61 3.73 24.43
CA THR A 431 -7.15 3.08 25.62
C THR A 431 -6.12 2.10 26.18
N ARG A 432 -6.25 1.71 27.44
CA ARG A 432 -5.39 0.65 28.03
C ARG A 432 -5.54 -0.68 27.29
N GLU A 433 -6.70 -0.93 26.70
CA GLU A 433 -7.01 -2.11 25.91
C GLU A 433 -6.20 -2.14 24.63
N PHE A 434 -6.12 -1.01 23.90
CA PHE A 434 -5.28 -0.89 22.71
C PHE A 434 -3.80 -1.04 23.02
N ASP A 435 -3.34 -0.43 24.13
CA ASP A 435 -1.94 -0.57 24.55
C ASP A 435 -1.57 -2.04 24.81
N ARG A 436 -2.46 -2.81 25.43
CA ARG A 436 -2.26 -4.26 25.67
C ARG A 436 -2.26 -5.08 24.40
N TRP A 437 -3.00 -4.65 23.39
CA TRP A 437 -3.11 -5.37 22.15
C TRP A 437 -1.95 -5.04 21.17
N ILE A 438 -1.55 -3.77 21.10
CA ILE A 438 -0.50 -3.30 20.18
C ILE A 438 0.90 -3.64 20.70
N LEU A 439 1.11 -3.50 22.01
CA LEU A 439 2.40 -3.79 22.61
C LEU A 439 2.63 -5.31 22.64
N PRO A 440 3.82 -5.78 22.24
CA PRO A 440 4.16 -7.18 22.32
C PRO A 440 4.14 -7.59 23.81
N THR A 441 3.12 -8.34 24.18
CA THR A 441 2.97 -8.93 25.53
C THR A 441 3.10 -10.45 25.41
N ALA A 442 3.54 -11.09 26.48
CA ALA A 442 3.68 -12.56 26.51
C ALA A 442 2.37 -13.31 26.24
N THR A 443 1.23 -12.66 26.42
CA THR A 443 -0.11 -13.21 26.16
C THR A 443 -0.98 -12.14 25.50
N PRO A 444 -0.85 -11.93 24.17
CA PRO A 444 -1.73 -11.03 23.47
C PRO A 444 -3.17 -11.55 23.54
N ARG A 445 -4.09 -10.70 23.96
CA ARG A 445 -5.51 -10.99 23.82
C ARG A 445 -5.92 -10.56 22.41
N PRO A 446 -6.68 -11.39 21.66
CA PRO A 446 -7.28 -10.94 20.41
C PRO A 446 -8.16 -9.72 20.72
N LEU A 447 -8.06 -8.70 19.86
CA LEU A 447 -8.95 -7.55 19.92
C LEU A 447 -10.33 -8.00 19.43
N ASP A 448 -11.37 -7.62 20.16
CA ASP A 448 -12.74 -7.82 19.69
C ASP A 448 -13.09 -6.71 18.68
N PRO A 449 -13.29 -7.04 17.40
CA PRO A 449 -13.64 -6.05 16.38
C PRO A 449 -14.91 -5.27 16.73
N ALA A 450 -15.94 -5.94 17.24
CA ALA A 450 -17.21 -5.30 17.59
C ALA A 450 -17.05 -4.26 18.71
N TRP A 451 -16.22 -4.56 19.71
CA TRP A 451 -15.90 -3.59 20.77
C TRP A 451 -15.17 -2.35 20.22
N VAL A 452 -14.24 -2.54 19.27
CA VAL A 452 -13.53 -1.41 18.66
C VAL A 452 -14.48 -0.56 17.83
N GLU A 453 -15.32 -1.18 17.03
CA GLU A 453 -16.34 -0.47 16.23
C GLU A 453 -17.23 0.38 17.12
N GLN A 454 -17.77 -0.23 18.19
CA GLN A 454 -18.60 0.49 19.16
C GLN A 454 -17.86 1.70 19.74
N ARG A 455 -16.60 1.54 20.17
CA ARG A 455 -15.81 2.64 20.74
C ARG A 455 -15.50 3.74 19.73
N LEU A 456 -15.21 3.38 18.49
CA LEU A 456 -15.01 4.36 17.42
C LEU A 456 -16.28 5.15 17.11
N MET A 457 -17.45 4.49 17.15
CA MET A 457 -18.76 5.12 17.00
C MET A 457 -19.11 6.04 18.18
N GLU A 458 -18.79 5.64 19.40
CA GLU A 458 -19.02 6.47 20.60
C GLU A 458 -18.11 7.72 20.64
N GLU A 459 -16.88 7.62 20.14
CA GLU A 459 -15.88 8.68 20.28
C GLU A 459 -15.57 9.44 18.99
N HIS A 460 -15.96 8.92 17.84
CA HIS A 460 -15.71 9.50 16.51
C HIS A 460 -14.25 9.93 16.27
N ALA A 461 -13.29 9.15 16.79
CA ALA A 461 -11.87 9.44 16.57
C ALA A 461 -11.44 9.21 15.12
N ALA A 462 -12.12 8.29 14.42
CA ALA A 462 -11.94 8.04 12.99
C ALA A 462 -13.27 7.60 12.38
N ILE A 463 -13.56 8.09 11.19
CA ILE A 463 -14.81 7.79 10.46
C ILE A 463 -14.45 7.37 9.05
N PRO A 464 -14.79 6.16 8.61
CA PRO A 464 -14.62 5.77 7.21
C PRO A 464 -15.69 6.44 6.35
N ILE A 465 -15.27 7.09 5.27
CA ILE A 465 -16.14 7.82 4.34
C ILE A 465 -16.62 6.92 3.22
N ALA A 466 -15.69 6.25 2.54
CA ALA A 466 -15.98 5.44 1.36
C ALA A 466 -14.92 4.35 1.16
N GLU A 467 -15.28 3.30 0.46
CA GLU A 467 -14.31 2.36 -0.12
C GLU A 467 -13.86 2.87 -1.49
N LEU A 468 -12.58 2.68 -1.78
CA LEU A 468 -11.94 3.11 -3.01
C LEU A 468 -11.52 1.88 -3.81
N PRO A 469 -12.12 1.62 -4.98
CA PRO A 469 -11.65 0.53 -5.84
C PRO A 469 -10.28 0.84 -6.42
N TRP A 470 -9.61 -0.20 -6.91
CA TRP A 470 -8.51 -0.03 -7.84
C TRP A 470 -9.07 0.52 -9.15
N LEU A 471 -8.51 1.62 -9.63
CA LEU A 471 -8.97 2.32 -10.81
C LEU A 471 -7.79 2.66 -11.71
N TRP A 472 -7.82 2.19 -12.95
CA TRP A 472 -6.74 2.43 -13.91
C TRP A 472 -7.27 2.64 -15.32
N VAL A 473 -6.41 3.14 -16.19
CA VAL A 473 -6.66 3.21 -17.63
C VAL A 473 -5.66 2.33 -18.34
N GLU A 474 -6.14 1.50 -19.23
CA GLU A 474 -5.32 0.66 -20.09
C GLU A 474 -5.56 0.94 -21.56
N ARG A 475 -4.54 0.75 -22.37
CA ARG A 475 -4.67 0.81 -23.82
C ARG A 475 -5.33 -0.47 -24.35
N SER A 476 -6.14 -0.35 -25.40
CA SER A 476 -6.76 -1.51 -26.07
C SER A 476 -5.66 -2.50 -26.50
N GLY A 477 -5.80 -3.74 -26.05
CA GLY A 477 -4.81 -4.80 -26.28
C GLY A 477 -3.66 -4.89 -25.25
N ALA A 478 -3.55 -3.94 -24.32
CA ALA A 478 -2.69 -4.05 -23.16
C ALA A 478 -3.56 -4.43 -21.96
N HIS A 479 -3.70 -5.72 -21.69
CA HIS A 479 -4.50 -6.17 -20.55
C HIS A 479 -3.62 -6.28 -19.31
N ALA A 480 -3.78 -5.35 -18.37
CA ALA A 480 -3.20 -5.48 -17.04
C ALA A 480 -4.14 -6.29 -16.15
N SER A 481 -3.67 -7.42 -15.60
CA SER A 481 -4.39 -8.09 -14.53
C SER A 481 -4.34 -7.23 -13.27
N CYS A 482 -5.39 -7.28 -12.46
CA CYS A 482 -5.43 -6.58 -11.18
C CYS A 482 -5.21 -7.60 -10.05
N HIS A 483 -4.26 -7.30 -9.15
CA HIS A 483 -4.14 -8.02 -7.89
C HIS A 483 -5.05 -7.33 -6.88
N PRO A 484 -5.96 -8.04 -6.21
CA PRO A 484 -6.92 -7.41 -5.30
C PRO A 484 -6.27 -6.55 -4.22
N HIS A 485 -5.13 -7.00 -3.69
CA HIS A 485 -4.41 -6.29 -2.62
C HIS A 485 -3.48 -5.18 -3.16
N PHE A 486 -2.80 -5.42 -4.27
CA PHE A 486 -1.71 -4.53 -4.73
C PHE A 486 -2.06 -3.70 -5.97
N GLY A 487 -3.27 -3.84 -6.51
CA GLY A 487 -3.72 -3.12 -7.69
C GLY A 487 -3.25 -3.71 -9.02
N PRO A 488 -3.30 -2.93 -10.10
CA PRO A 488 -2.87 -3.37 -11.42
C PRO A 488 -1.44 -3.89 -11.43
N ASP A 489 -1.25 -5.08 -12.00
CA ASP A 489 0.04 -5.78 -11.97
C ASP A 489 0.82 -5.56 -13.28
N PRO A 490 1.86 -4.72 -13.27
CA PRO A 490 2.67 -4.48 -14.47
C PRO A 490 3.43 -5.72 -14.97
N LEU A 491 3.62 -6.74 -14.12
CA LEU A 491 4.23 -8.03 -14.53
C LEU A 491 3.36 -8.81 -15.50
N ARG A 492 2.05 -8.62 -15.44
CA ARG A 492 1.06 -9.36 -16.21
C ARG A 492 0.41 -8.52 -17.31
N MET A 493 1.11 -7.50 -17.77
CA MET A 493 0.67 -6.73 -18.93
C MET A 493 0.87 -7.54 -20.21
N GLY A 494 -0.25 -7.96 -20.81
CA GLY A 494 -0.25 -8.39 -22.20
C GLY A 494 -0.06 -7.16 -23.09
N THR A 495 0.91 -7.16 -23.98
CA THR A 495 1.06 -6.08 -24.96
C THR A 495 0.69 -6.60 -26.35
N ALA A 496 -0.36 -6.00 -26.96
CA ALA A 496 -0.55 -6.14 -28.39
C ALA A 496 0.56 -5.40 -29.12
N PRO A 497 1.05 -5.90 -30.27
CA PRO A 497 2.02 -5.19 -31.06
C PRO A 497 1.50 -3.78 -31.39
N ARG A 498 2.36 -2.76 -31.23
CA ARG A 498 2.06 -1.38 -31.64
C ARG A 498 1.90 -1.38 -33.16
N ARG A 499 0.69 -1.11 -33.66
CA ARG A 499 0.45 -0.86 -35.08
C ARG A 499 0.92 0.54 -35.45
#